data_a70411728f101ad05ba0fb8724d00285
#
_entry.id   a70411728f101ad05ba0fb8724d00285
#
_cell.length_a   1.000
_cell.length_b   1.000
_cell.length_c   1.000
_cell.angle_alpha   90.00
_cell.angle_beta   90.00
_cell.angle_gamma   90.00
#
_symmetry.space_group_name_H-M   'P 1'
#
loop_
_entity.id
_entity.type
_entity.pdbx_description
1 polymer ?
#
loop_
_entity_poly.entity_id
_entity_poly.type
_entity_poly.pdbx_seq_one_letter_code
_entity_poly.pdbx_strand_id
1 'polypeptide(L)'
;MNPKRHRINFEKKLIDKDALKVLKVLHKAKFEAYLVGGCIRDLLLGKIPKDFDIATNATPEQVHKLFKRSRLIGRRFPIVHIMFSARKYIEVATFRAPHNHINKGGVVRDNHYGTLKEDVLRRDFTVNALYYDTNKFQVIDFVDGLSAINECKICMIGNPINRFEEDPVRMLRAIRFEVNLEAKLDSEISKSISKKKHLLSNIPPARLYDECVKLFHNEKSYRVFERLSETGLLKFLFQQTNDSKFIQKALNNTSERLKNNKSVTPAFLFSVFLWDSQNKYFDKLKKRNKSN
;
A
#
# COMPACT_ATOMS: atom_id res chain seq x y z
N MET A 1 -13.93 -21.58 -3.63
CA MET A 1 -14.64 -20.43 -3.05
C MET A 1 -15.16 -19.61 -4.22
N ASN A 2 -16.48 -19.43 -4.33
CA ASN A 2 -17.10 -18.60 -5.37
C ASN A 2 -17.16 -17.16 -4.84
N PRO A 3 -16.98 -16.14 -5.69
CA PRO A 3 -17.09 -14.75 -5.26
C PRO A 3 -18.52 -14.37 -4.92
N LYS A 4 -18.69 -13.58 -3.88
CA LYS A 4 -19.90 -12.80 -3.68
C LYS A 4 -19.91 -11.66 -4.70
N ARG A 5 -21.07 -11.40 -5.32
CA ARG A 5 -21.23 -10.33 -6.32
C ARG A 5 -22.31 -9.39 -5.82
N HIS A 6 -21.93 -8.14 -5.56
CA HIS A 6 -22.84 -7.13 -5.03
C HIS A 6 -23.11 -6.09 -6.13
N ARG A 7 -24.37 -5.91 -6.49
CA ARG A 7 -24.76 -4.89 -7.47
C ARG A 7 -24.65 -3.51 -6.82
N ILE A 8 -23.64 -2.74 -7.21
CA ILE A 8 -23.37 -1.40 -6.72
C ILE A 8 -23.11 -0.51 -7.93
N ASN A 9 -23.90 0.52 -8.09
CA ASN A 9 -23.75 1.47 -9.19
C ASN A 9 -23.09 2.74 -8.65
N PHE A 10 -21.78 2.85 -8.79
CA PHE A 10 -21.07 4.10 -8.49
C PHE A 10 -21.43 5.16 -9.54
N GLU A 11 -21.61 6.41 -9.09
CA GLU A 11 -21.80 7.52 -10.01
C GLU A 11 -20.59 7.66 -10.96
N LYS A 12 -20.84 7.66 -12.26
CA LYS A 12 -19.77 7.75 -13.28
C LYS A 12 -18.84 8.95 -13.09
N LYS A 13 -19.33 10.05 -12.51
CA LYS A 13 -18.53 11.25 -12.24
C LYS A 13 -17.44 11.01 -11.19
N LEU A 14 -17.60 10.00 -10.31
CA LEU A 14 -16.62 9.63 -9.27
C LEU A 14 -15.52 8.69 -9.80
N ILE A 15 -15.72 8.11 -10.98
CA ILE A 15 -14.73 7.22 -11.60
C ILE A 15 -13.95 8.02 -12.64
N ASP A 16 -12.63 7.88 -12.63
CA ASP A 16 -11.76 8.55 -13.60
C ASP A 16 -12.12 8.17 -15.04
N LYS A 17 -12.34 9.19 -15.89
CA LYS A 17 -12.72 9.00 -17.29
C LYS A 17 -11.65 8.25 -18.10
N ASP A 18 -10.38 8.41 -17.74
CA ASP A 18 -9.29 7.75 -18.45
C ASP A 18 -9.19 6.28 -18.02
N ALA A 19 -9.45 5.95 -16.75
CA ALA A 19 -9.59 4.56 -16.30
C ALA A 19 -10.75 3.85 -17.03
N LEU A 20 -11.90 4.51 -17.21
CA LEU A 20 -13.01 3.95 -18.00
C LEU A 20 -12.65 3.73 -19.48
N LYS A 21 -11.84 4.61 -20.08
CA LYS A 21 -11.35 4.41 -21.46
C LYS A 21 -10.44 3.18 -21.55
N VAL A 22 -9.53 3.01 -20.57
CA VAL A 22 -8.64 1.84 -20.52
C VAL A 22 -9.45 0.55 -20.40
N LEU A 23 -10.40 0.48 -19.48
CA LEU A 23 -11.27 -0.68 -19.31
C LEU A 23 -12.02 -1.01 -20.60
N LYS A 24 -12.59 0.01 -21.27
CA LYS A 24 -13.31 -0.18 -22.54
C LYS A 24 -12.43 -0.78 -23.64
N VAL A 25 -11.16 -0.36 -23.75
CA VAL A 25 -10.22 -0.91 -24.73
C VAL A 25 -9.87 -2.37 -24.41
N LEU A 26 -9.58 -2.67 -23.14
CA LEU A 26 -9.28 -4.04 -22.70
C LEU A 26 -10.48 -5.00 -22.95
N HIS A 27 -11.70 -4.58 -22.58
CA HIS A 27 -12.91 -5.37 -22.82
C HIS A 27 -13.20 -5.57 -24.33
N LYS A 28 -12.97 -4.53 -25.18
CA LYS A 28 -13.09 -4.65 -26.62
C LYS A 28 -12.11 -5.68 -27.20
N ALA A 29 -10.92 -5.78 -26.62
CA ALA A 29 -9.91 -6.78 -26.96
C ALA A 29 -10.19 -8.15 -26.32
N LYS A 30 -11.37 -8.35 -25.70
CA LYS A 30 -11.81 -9.61 -25.06
C LYS A 30 -11.02 -10.01 -23.82
N PHE A 31 -10.32 -9.08 -23.16
CA PHE A 31 -9.69 -9.32 -21.88
C PHE A 31 -10.65 -9.02 -20.72
N GLU A 32 -10.50 -9.80 -19.65
CA GLU A 32 -11.07 -9.45 -18.36
C GLU A 32 -10.31 -8.23 -17.80
N ALA A 33 -11.04 -7.23 -17.31
CA ALA A 33 -10.44 -6.06 -16.69
C ALA A 33 -11.38 -5.43 -15.67
N TYR A 34 -10.84 -5.07 -14.51
CA TYR A 34 -11.60 -4.56 -13.38
C TYR A 34 -10.86 -3.39 -12.74
N LEU A 35 -11.61 -2.41 -12.19
CA LEU A 35 -11.02 -1.51 -11.19
C LEU A 35 -10.75 -2.30 -9.92
N VAL A 36 -9.66 -1.96 -9.18
CA VAL A 36 -9.24 -2.79 -8.05
C VAL A 36 -8.60 -1.99 -6.91
N GLY A 37 -8.71 -2.52 -5.72
CA GLY A 37 -7.91 -2.06 -4.58
C GLY A 37 -8.45 -0.79 -3.93
N GLY A 38 -7.55 0.17 -3.68
CA GLY A 38 -7.85 1.38 -2.92
C GLY A 38 -8.99 2.21 -3.47
N CYS A 39 -9.11 2.33 -4.79
CA CYS A 39 -10.18 3.11 -5.41
C CYS A 39 -11.57 2.54 -5.11
N ILE A 40 -11.74 1.23 -5.09
CA ILE A 40 -13.04 0.62 -4.78
C ILE A 40 -13.40 0.79 -3.32
N ARG A 41 -12.43 0.57 -2.42
CA ARG A 41 -12.60 0.86 -1.00
C ARG A 41 -13.00 2.31 -0.75
N ASP A 42 -12.31 3.26 -1.37
CA ASP A 42 -12.55 4.69 -1.17
C ASP A 42 -13.93 5.10 -1.71
N LEU A 43 -14.34 4.58 -2.87
CA LEU A 43 -15.70 4.79 -3.40
C LEU A 43 -16.78 4.22 -2.47
N LEU A 44 -16.56 3.04 -1.88
CA LEU A 44 -17.49 2.43 -0.92
C LEU A 44 -17.60 3.24 0.37
N LEU A 45 -16.52 3.92 0.78
CA LEU A 45 -16.49 4.83 1.93
C LEU A 45 -16.99 6.26 1.59
N GLY A 46 -17.53 6.48 0.39
CA GLY A 46 -18.00 7.80 -0.06
C GLY A 46 -16.88 8.82 -0.29
N LYS A 47 -15.63 8.37 -0.44
CA LYS A 47 -14.46 9.22 -0.68
C LYS A 47 -14.15 9.27 -2.19
N ILE A 48 -13.52 10.37 -2.63
CA ILE A 48 -13.02 10.49 -3.99
C ILE A 48 -11.64 9.83 -4.07
N PRO A 49 -11.46 8.75 -4.87
CA PRO A 49 -10.16 8.12 -5.02
C PRO A 49 -9.14 9.04 -5.68
N LYS A 50 -7.90 8.99 -5.21
CA LYS A 50 -6.79 9.73 -5.84
C LYS A 50 -6.30 9.06 -7.12
N ASP A 51 -6.18 7.73 -7.09
CA ASP A 51 -5.65 6.91 -8.16
C ASP A 51 -6.62 5.77 -8.47
N PHE A 52 -6.64 5.33 -9.73
CA PHE A 52 -7.46 4.22 -10.18
C PHE A 52 -6.55 3.14 -10.79
N ASP A 53 -6.47 2.00 -10.12
CA ASP A 53 -5.73 0.84 -10.58
C ASP A 53 -6.64 -0.14 -11.32
N ILE A 54 -6.11 -0.76 -12.36
CA ILE A 54 -6.80 -1.77 -13.14
C ILE A 54 -6.05 -3.10 -13.04
N ALA A 55 -6.79 -4.17 -12.83
CA ALA A 55 -6.28 -5.52 -12.91
C ALA A 55 -6.93 -6.27 -14.08
N THR A 56 -6.13 -7.05 -14.83
CA THR A 56 -6.58 -7.73 -16.06
C THR A 56 -5.90 -9.10 -16.20
N ASN A 57 -6.51 -9.99 -17.02
CA ASN A 57 -5.86 -11.22 -17.46
C ASN A 57 -4.92 -11.02 -18.67
N ALA A 58 -4.89 -9.84 -19.29
CA ALA A 58 -3.92 -9.51 -20.33
C ALA A 58 -2.50 -9.45 -19.76
N THR A 59 -1.50 -9.99 -20.47
CA THR A 59 -0.09 -9.84 -20.09
C THR A 59 0.38 -8.40 -20.25
N PRO A 60 1.46 -7.96 -19.58
CA PRO A 60 1.98 -6.60 -19.73
C PRO A 60 2.30 -6.25 -21.19
N GLU A 61 2.81 -7.21 -21.97
CA GLU A 61 3.15 -7.04 -23.39
C GLU A 61 1.89 -6.87 -24.23
N GLN A 62 0.82 -7.62 -23.93
CA GLN A 62 -0.49 -7.47 -24.60
C GLN A 62 -1.11 -6.11 -24.29
N VAL A 63 -1.05 -5.67 -23.03
CA VAL A 63 -1.51 -4.33 -22.64
C VAL A 63 -0.69 -3.26 -23.38
N HIS A 64 0.64 -3.38 -23.36
CA HIS A 64 1.53 -2.42 -24.02
C HIS A 64 1.25 -2.32 -25.54
N LYS A 65 0.95 -3.44 -26.18
CA LYS A 65 0.58 -3.48 -27.62
C LYS A 65 -0.73 -2.76 -27.91
N LEU A 66 -1.69 -2.80 -26.99
CA LEU A 66 -2.98 -2.11 -27.13
C LEU A 66 -2.88 -0.59 -26.97
N PHE A 67 -1.89 -0.12 -26.20
CA PHE A 67 -1.78 1.30 -25.85
C PHE A 67 -0.43 1.89 -26.31
N LYS A 68 -0.43 2.62 -27.43
CA LYS A 68 0.79 3.24 -27.99
C LYS A 68 1.54 4.14 -27.01
N ARG A 69 0.83 4.83 -26.09
CA ARG A 69 1.41 5.72 -25.07
C ARG A 69 1.45 5.01 -23.72
N SER A 70 2.23 3.96 -23.62
CA SER A 70 2.40 3.20 -22.38
C SER A 70 3.86 2.85 -22.10
N ARG A 71 4.17 2.54 -20.84
CA ARG A 71 5.51 2.14 -20.38
C ARG A 71 5.39 0.93 -19.48
N LEU A 72 6.30 -0.04 -19.66
CA LEU A 72 6.48 -1.17 -18.76
C LEU A 72 7.35 -0.72 -17.57
N ILE A 73 6.85 -0.86 -16.36
CA ILE A 73 7.53 -0.45 -15.12
C ILE A 73 7.76 -1.67 -14.25
N GLY A 74 8.99 -1.81 -13.76
CA GLY A 74 9.40 -2.92 -12.90
C GLY A 74 10.03 -4.08 -13.68
N ARG A 75 11.02 -4.72 -13.04
CA ARG A 75 11.76 -5.86 -13.64
C ARG A 75 11.15 -7.20 -13.26
N ARG A 76 10.75 -7.36 -12.00
CA ARG A 76 10.28 -8.64 -11.46
C ARG A 76 8.78 -8.87 -11.71
N PHE A 77 7.99 -7.83 -11.61
CA PHE A 77 6.54 -7.83 -11.84
C PHE A 77 6.16 -6.60 -12.65
N PRO A 78 6.35 -6.66 -13.98
CA PRO A 78 6.06 -5.51 -14.80
C PRO A 78 4.58 -5.14 -14.72
N ILE A 79 4.34 -3.87 -14.51
CA ILE A 79 3.03 -3.22 -14.62
C ILE A 79 3.07 -2.24 -15.78
N VAL A 80 1.94 -1.90 -16.32
CA VAL A 80 1.86 -0.98 -17.46
C VAL A 80 1.30 0.36 -17.00
N HIS A 81 2.08 1.42 -17.12
CA HIS A 81 1.59 2.79 -16.98
C HIS A 81 1.08 3.28 -18.33
N ILE A 82 -0.22 3.50 -18.47
CA ILE A 82 -0.85 4.07 -19.67
C ILE A 82 -0.91 5.59 -19.47
N MET A 83 -0.15 6.33 -20.29
CA MET A 83 0.08 7.76 -20.13
C MET A 83 -1.03 8.59 -20.81
N PHE A 84 -1.67 9.48 -20.06
CA PHE A 84 -2.65 10.45 -20.56
C PHE A 84 -2.07 11.86 -20.64
N SER A 85 -1.18 12.21 -19.71
CA SER A 85 -0.40 13.46 -19.75
C SER A 85 1.00 13.23 -19.15
N ALA A 86 1.82 14.27 -19.04
CA ALA A 86 3.14 14.18 -18.43
C ALA A 86 3.12 13.71 -16.96
N ARG A 87 2.00 13.98 -16.26
CA ARG A 87 1.84 13.68 -14.82
C ARG A 87 0.67 12.74 -14.51
N LYS A 88 -0.07 12.31 -15.54
CA LYS A 88 -1.24 11.45 -15.33
C LYS A 88 -1.10 10.14 -16.11
N TYR A 89 -1.19 9.04 -15.41
CA TYR A 89 -1.21 7.69 -15.96
C TYR A 89 -2.25 6.84 -15.23
N ILE A 90 -2.66 5.76 -15.88
CA ILE A 90 -3.45 4.68 -15.27
C ILE A 90 -2.55 3.45 -15.18
N GLU A 91 -2.48 2.87 -13.99
CA GLU A 91 -1.73 1.65 -13.74
C GLU A 91 -2.58 0.42 -14.11
N VAL A 92 -2.00 -0.46 -14.93
CA VAL A 92 -2.62 -1.72 -15.30
C VAL A 92 -1.70 -2.86 -14.90
N ALA A 93 -2.19 -3.73 -14.00
CA ALA A 93 -1.50 -4.92 -13.53
C ALA A 93 -2.15 -6.18 -14.07
N THR A 94 -1.33 -7.16 -14.49
CA THR A 94 -1.82 -8.50 -14.83
C THR A 94 -2.13 -9.28 -13.56
N PHE A 95 -3.19 -10.11 -13.58
CA PHE A 95 -3.48 -11.03 -12.48
C PHE A 95 -2.28 -11.93 -12.21
N ARG A 96 -1.92 -12.09 -10.95
CA ARG A 96 -0.77 -12.87 -10.51
C ARG A 96 -1.21 -14.06 -9.69
N ALA A 97 -0.56 -15.21 -9.91
CA ALA A 97 -0.70 -16.36 -9.03
C ALA A 97 0.03 -16.15 -7.69
N PRO A 98 -0.37 -16.83 -6.62
CA PRO A 98 0.39 -16.89 -5.37
C PRO A 98 1.80 -17.45 -5.61
N HIS A 99 2.77 -17.01 -4.80
CA HIS A 99 4.12 -17.58 -4.84
C HIS A 99 4.08 -19.05 -4.44
N ASN A 100 4.43 -19.94 -5.35
CA ASN A 100 4.73 -21.31 -4.97
C ASN A 100 6.12 -21.35 -4.33
N HIS A 101 6.18 -21.46 -3.00
CA HIS A 101 7.41 -21.70 -2.26
C HIS A 101 7.91 -23.12 -2.55
N ILE A 102 8.55 -23.35 -3.68
CA ILE A 102 9.42 -24.52 -3.87
C ILE A 102 10.48 -24.14 -4.90
N ASN A 103 11.67 -23.76 -4.40
CA ASN A 103 12.89 -24.41 -4.87
C ASN A 103 14.11 -23.93 -4.07
N LYS A 104 14.73 -24.87 -3.38
CA LYS A 104 16.08 -24.75 -2.83
C LYS A 104 17.03 -24.50 -4.02
N GLY A 105 17.58 -23.28 -4.14
CA GLY A 105 18.77 -23.05 -4.94
C GLY A 105 18.64 -22.40 -6.33
N GLY A 106 17.52 -21.76 -6.68
CA GLY A 106 17.43 -21.05 -7.98
C GLY A 106 16.68 -19.72 -7.90
N VAL A 107 17.14 -18.71 -8.67
CA VAL A 107 16.37 -17.48 -8.89
C VAL A 107 15.16 -17.83 -9.74
N VAL A 108 14.04 -18.15 -9.10
CA VAL A 108 12.78 -18.39 -9.79
C VAL A 108 12.30 -17.06 -10.36
N ARG A 109 12.15 -16.98 -11.68
CA ARG A 109 11.44 -15.88 -12.35
C ARG A 109 9.96 -16.03 -12.01
N ASP A 110 9.51 -15.32 -11.01
CA ASP A 110 8.19 -15.39 -10.37
C ASP A 110 7.08 -14.68 -11.17
N ASN A 111 7.15 -14.70 -12.50
CA ASN A 111 6.13 -14.10 -13.37
C ASN A 111 5.05 -15.14 -13.73
N HIS A 112 4.43 -15.76 -12.71
CA HIS A 112 3.27 -16.59 -12.96
C HIS A 112 2.03 -15.72 -12.98
N TYR A 113 1.45 -15.55 -14.17
CA TYR A 113 0.12 -14.97 -14.34
C TYR A 113 -0.92 -15.93 -13.80
N GLY A 114 -1.95 -15.38 -13.20
CA GLY A 114 -2.98 -16.17 -12.52
C GLY A 114 -4.38 -15.78 -12.97
N THR A 115 -5.34 -16.37 -12.29
CA THR A 115 -6.75 -16.02 -12.38
C THR A 115 -7.08 -14.85 -11.46
N LEU A 116 -8.26 -14.25 -11.65
CA LEU A 116 -8.79 -13.23 -10.74
C LEU A 116 -8.78 -13.70 -9.27
N LYS A 117 -9.19 -14.95 -9.01
CA LYS A 117 -9.20 -15.53 -7.66
C LYS A 117 -7.81 -15.60 -7.05
N GLU A 118 -6.82 -16.01 -7.82
CA GLU A 118 -5.43 -16.10 -7.36
C GLU A 118 -4.86 -14.71 -7.06
N ASP A 119 -5.18 -13.71 -7.90
CA ASP A 119 -4.75 -12.33 -7.66
C ASP A 119 -5.35 -11.77 -6.36
N VAL A 120 -6.61 -12.10 -6.03
CA VAL A 120 -7.22 -11.77 -4.74
C VAL A 120 -6.45 -12.39 -3.57
N LEU A 121 -6.20 -13.71 -3.63
CA LEU A 121 -5.63 -14.45 -2.51
C LEU A 121 -4.18 -14.05 -2.18
N ARG A 122 -3.43 -13.48 -3.12
CA ARG A 122 -2.07 -12.99 -2.87
C ARG A 122 -2.03 -11.58 -2.27
N ARG A 123 -3.15 -10.81 -2.30
CA ARG A 123 -3.21 -9.46 -1.71
C ARG A 123 -3.07 -9.51 -0.20
N ASP A 124 -2.84 -8.35 0.41
CA ASP A 124 -2.58 -8.23 1.84
C ASP A 124 -3.86 -8.19 2.69
N PHE A 125 -4.71 -7.19 2.47
CA PHE A 125 -5.88 -6.94 3.30
C PHE A 125 -7.17 -7.04 2.49
N THR A 126 -8.23 -7.56 3.12
CA THR A 126 -9.53 -7.79 2.50
C THR A 126 -10.13 -6.51 1.92
N VAL A 127 -9.98 -5.38 2.62
CA VAL A 127 -10.48 -4.07 2.19
C VAL A 127 -9.83 -3.55 0.90
N ASN A 128 -8.68 -4.10 0.49
CA ASN A 128 -7.98 -3.75 -0.75
C ASN A 128 -8.06 -4.83 -1.82
N ALA A 129 -8.90 -5.85 -1.61
CA ALA A 129 -9.03 -6.99 -2.51
C ALA A 129 -10.42 -7.08 -3.17
N LEU A 130 -11.07 -5.93 -3.30
CA LEU A 130 -12.33 -5.77 -4.00
C LEU A 130 -12.06 -5.38 -5.45
N TYR A 131 -12.83 -5.99 -6.37
CA TYR A 131 -12.76 -5.74 -7.80
C TYR A 131 -14.11 -5.20 -8.27
N TYR A 132 -14.11 -4.27 -9.21
CA TYR A 132 -15.32 -3.69 -9.73
C TYR A 132 -15.45 -3.89 -11.24
N ASP A 133 -16.52 -4.59 -11.64
CA ASP A 133 -16.92 -4.77 -13.04
C ASP A 133 -17.79 -3.57 -13.46
N THR A 134 -17.23 -2.69 -14.26
CA THR A 134 -17.91 -1.48 -14.74
C THR A 134 -18.99 -1.77 -15.77
N ASN A 135 -19.00 -2.95 -16.42
CA ASN A 135 -20.01 -3.33 -17.39
C ASN A 135 -21.26 -3.90 -16.70
N LYS A 136 -21.05 -4.65 -15.60
CA LYS A 136 -22.13 -5.29 -14.83
C LYS A 136 -22.55 -4.48 -13.61
N PHE A 137 -21.83 -3.40 -13.29
CA PHE A 137 -22.03 -2.60 -12.08
C PHE A 137 -21.98 -3.48 -10.81
N GLN A 138 -20.95 -4.32 -10.71
CA GLN A 138 -20.81 -5.29 -9.63
C GLN A 138 -19.46 -5.18 -8.94
N VAL A 139 -19.49 -5.14 -7.60
CA VAL A 139 -18.31 -5.41 -6.77
C VAL A 139 -18.18 -6.92 -6.60
N ILE A 140 -17.00 -7.45 -6.91
CA ILE A 140 -16.63 -8.86 -6.80
C ILE A 140 -15.78 -9.01 -5.55
N ASP A 141 -16.26 -9.80 -4.60
CA ASP A 141 -15.65 -10.02 -3.29
C ASP A 141 -15.45 -11.52 -3.03
N PHE A 142 -14.21 -11.94 -2.87
CA PHE A 142 -13.83 -13.32 -2.56
C PHE A 142 -13.48 -13.54 -1.08
N VAL A 143 -13.27 -12.44 -0.33
CA VAL A 143 -12.60 -12.48 0.99
C VAL A 143 -13.28 -11.63 2.06
N ASP A 144 -14.58 -11.35 1.87
CA ASP A 144 -15.41 -10.57 2.77
C ASP A 144 -14.90 -9.13 3.02
N GLY A 145 -14.31 -8.52 1.99
CA GLY A 145 -13.79 -7.15 2.04
C GLY A 145 -14.88 -6.10 2.27
N LEU A 146 -16.09 -6.31 1.74
CA LEU A 146 -17.26 -5.45 1.99
C LEU A 146 -17.69 -5.47 3.45
N SER A 147 -17.75 -6.66 4.08
CA SER A 147 -18.06 -6.79 5.51
C SER A 147 -17.01 -6.06 6.35
N ALA A 148 -15.72 -6.26 6.03
CA ALA A 148 -14.62 -5.60 6.73
C ALA A 148 -14.69 -4.06 6.63
N ILE A 149 -15.11 -3.51 5.48
CA ILE A 149 -15.34 -2.06 5.34
C ILE A 149 -16.49 -1.59 6.22
N ASN A 150 -17.63 -2.29 6.19
CA ASN A 150 -18.81 -1.94 6.98
C ASN A 150 -18.56 -2.04 8.50
N GLU A 151 -17.74 -2.99 8.92
CA GLU A 151 -17.35 -3.18 10.32
C GLU A 151 -16.19 -2.26 10.76
N CYS A 152 -15.68 -1.41 9.85
CA CYS A 152 -14.49 -0.59 10.09
C CYS A 152 -13.29 -1.43 10.59
N LYS A 153 -13.02 -2.56 9.94
CA LYS A 153 -12.02 -3.54 10.38
C LYS A 153 -10.97 -3.82 9.31
N ILE A 154 -9.72 -3.95 9.73
CA ILE A 154 -8.63 -4.38 8.86
C ILE A 154 -8.39 -5.87 9.09
N CYS A 155 -8.73 -6.68 8.10
CA CYS A 155 -8.54 -8.13 8.12
C CYS A 155 -7.49 -8.53 7.07
N MET A 156 -6.63 -9.48 7.43
CA MET A 156 -5.62 -10.01 6.51
C MET A 156 -6.19 -11.18 5.69
N ILE A 157 -5.78 -11.26 4.44
CA ILE A 157 -6.10 -12.41 3.59
C ILE A 157 -5.13 -13.54 3.92
N GLY A 158 -5.64 -14.64 4.46
CA GLY A 158 -4.85 -15.76 4.94
C GLY A 158 -4.34 -15.58 6.38
N ASN A 159 -3.46 -16.47 6.81
CA ASN A 159 -2.94 -16.47 8.18
C ASN A 159 -1.93 -15.32 8.39
N PRO A 160 -2.15 -14.39 9.35
CA PRO A 160 -1.29 -13.23 9.54
C PRO A 160 0.18 -13.56 9.84
N ILE A 161 0.47 -14.65 10.58
CA ILE A 161 1.84 -15.07 10.88
C ILE A 161 2.59 -15.38 9.60
N ASN A 162 2.03 -16.26 8.76
CA ASN A 162 2.65 -16.68 7.50
C ASN A 162 2.80 -15.47 6.55
N ARG A 163 1.79 -14.61 6.50
CA ARG A 163 1.78 -13.40 5.65
C ARG A 163 2.83 -12.38 6.07
N PHE A 164 3.15 -12.28 7.36
CA PHE A 164 4.24 -11.43 7.85
C PHE A 164 5.62 -12.07 7.63
N GLU A 165 5.73 -13.39 7.64
CA GLU A 165 6.94 -14.11 7.25
C GLU A 165 7.26 -13.95 5.76
N GLU A 166 6.25 -13.99 4.90
CA GLU A 166 6.41 -13.72 3.46
C GLU A 166 6.85 -12.28 3.20
N ASP A 167 6.25 -11.32 3.89
CA ASP A 167 6.49 -9.89 3.71
C ASP A 167 6.25 -9.10 5.01
N PRO A 168 7.30 -8.88 5.81
CA PRO A 168 7.20 -8.14 7.07
C PRO A 168 6.70 -6.69 6.93
N VAL A 169 6.86 -6.05 5.76
CA VAL A 169 6.36 -4.69 5.50
C VAL A 169 4.84 -4.61 5.63
N ARG A 170 4.13 -5.72 5.49
CA ARG A 170 2.68 -5.78 5.74
C ARG A 170 2.28 -5.35 7.16
N MET A 171 3.16 -5.51 8.15
CA MET A 171 2.92 -4.98 9.51
C MET A 171 2.82 -3.45 9.53
N LEU A 172 3.71 -2.78 8.81
CA LEU A 172 3.70 -1.32 8.68
C LEU A 172 2.46 -0.85 7.90
N ARG A 173 2.12 -1.58 6.84
CA ARG A 173 0.91 -1.33 6.04
C ARG A 173 -0.37 -1.51 6.86
N ALA A 174 -0.43 -2.51 7.77
CA ALA A 174 -1.55 -2.71 8.67
C ALA A 174 -1.81 -1.46 9.53
N ILE A 175 -0.76 -0.94 10.17
CA ILE A 175 -0.84 0.29 10.97
C ILE A 175 -1.27 1.49 10.11
N ARG A 176 -0.71 1.62 8.91
CA ARG A 176 -1.08 2.71 7.99
C ARG A 176 -2.56 2.66 7.61
N PHE A 177 -3.09 1.48 7.30
CA PHE A 177 -4.51 1.34 6.97
C PHE A 177 -5.41 1.51 8.19
N GLU A 178 -5.04 0.96 9.35
CA GLU A 178 -5.74 1.17 10.62
C GLU A 178 -5.97 2.67 10.88
N VAL A 179 -4.89 3.46 10.81
CA VAL A 179 -4.96 4.90 11.10
C VAL A 179 -5.67 5.68 9.99
N ASN A 180 -5.34 5.43 8.72
CA ASN A 180 -5.89 6.23 7.62
C ASN A 180 -7.38 5.98 7.37
N LEU A 181 -7.85 4.77 7.65
CA LEU A 181 -9.24 4.39 7.49
C LEU A 181 -10.05 4.52 8.79
N GLU A 182 -9.40 4.88 9.91
CA GLU A 182 -10.03 4.93 11.25
C GLU A 182 -10.69 3.60 11.62
N ALA A 183 -10.06 2.52 11.18
CA ALA A 183 -10.53 1.16 11.38
C ALA A 183 -9.78 0.48 12.53
N LYS A 184 -10.28 -0.65 13.01
CA LYS A 184 -9.61 -1.47 14.02
C LYS A 184 -8.88 -2.63 13.36
N LEU A 185 -7.67 -2.93 13.82
CA LEU A 185 -7.01 -4.17 13.42
C LEU A 185 -7.76 -5.38 13.98
N ASP A 186 -7.87 -6.42 13.15
CA ASP A 186 -8.28 -7.73 13.65
C ASP A 186 -7.33 -8.21 14.75
N SER A 187 -7.87 -8.89 15.78
CA SER A 187 -7.09 -9.33 16.93
C SER A 187 -5.92 -10.23 16.56
N GLU A 188 -6.09 -11.08 15.55
CA GLU A 188 -5.03 -11.97 15.07
C GLU A 188 -3.90 -11.22 14.40
N ILE A 189 -4.19 -10.10 13.69
CA ILE A 189 -3.15 -9.20 13.15
C ILE A 189 -2.34 -8.60 14.31
N SER A 190 -3.00 -8.06 15.33
CA SER A 190 -2.34 -7.42 16.47
C SER A 190 -1.45 -8.40 17.24
N LYS A 191 -1.94 -9.61 17.52
CA LYS A 191 -1.17 -10.69 18.15
C LYS A 191 0.03 -11.10 17.29
N SER A 192 -0.16 -11.20 15.98
CA SER A 192 0.89 -11.60 15.04
C SER A 192 1.97 -10.53 14.87
N ILE A 193 1.62 -9.24 14.89
CA ILE A 193 2.58 -8.11 14.94
C ILE A 193 3.48 -8.27 16.16
N SER A 194 2.90 -8.47 17.35
CA SER A 194 3.68 -8.62 18.58
C SER A 194 4.71 -9.76 18.49
N LYS A 195 4.37 -10.86 17.84
CA LYS A 195 5.24 -12.02 17.66
C LYS A 195 6.31 -11.84 16.57
N LYS A 196 5.98 -11.16 15.48
CA LYS A 196 6.79 -11.13 14.24
C LYS A 196 7.47 -9.80 13.93
N LYS A 197 7.28 -8.75 14.76
CA LYS A 197 7.86 -7.41 14.52
C LYS A 197 9.37 -7.40 14.29
N HIS A 198 10.12 -8.35 14.89
CA HIS A 198 11.56 -8.47 14.71
C HIS A 198 11.99 -8.73 13.26
N LEU A 199 11.10 -9.30 12.43
CA LEU A 199 11.37 -9.58 11.02
C LEU A 199 11.60 -8.29 10.19
N LEU A 200 11.16 -7.12 10.68
CA LEU A 200 11.44 -5.84 10.02
C LEU A 200 12.94 -5.53 9.92
N SER A 201 13.76 -6.05 10.84
CA SER A 201 15.21 -5.88 10.78
C SER A 201 15.86 -6.49 9.53
N ASN A 202 15.20 -7.42 8.87
CA ASN A 202 15.71 -8.12 7.70
C ASN A 202 15.28 -7.48 6.38
N ILE A 203 14.52 -6.36 6.43
CA ILE A 203 14.02 -5.70 5.22
C ILE A 203 15.07 -4.74 4.65
N PRO A 204 15.31 -4.76 3.34
CA PRO A 204 16.22 -3.81 2.71
C PRO A 204 15.85 -2.35 3.00
N PRO A 205 16.84 -1.48 3.34
CA PRO A 205 16.57 -0.08 3.71
C PRO A 205 15.76 0.71 2.68
N ALA A 206 16.00 0.50 1.39
CA ALA A 206 15.26 1.17 0.32
C ALA A 206 13.76 0.88 0.39
N ARG A 207 13.38 -0.36 0.71
CA ARG A 207 11.98 -0.75 0.85
C ARG A 207 11.34 -0.19 2.13
N LEU A 208 12.09 -0.12 3.23
CA LEU A 208 11.64 0.54 4.46
C LEU A 208 11.46 2.04 4.23
N TYR A 209 12.38 2.68 3.49
CA TYR A 209 12.29 4.09 3.13
C TYR A 209 10.97 4.40 2.40
N ASP A 210 10.63 3.63 1.36
CA ASP A 210 9.40 3.84 0.59
C ASP A 210 8.14 3.72 1.47
N GLU A 211 8.12 2.76 2.39
CA GLU A 211 6.97 2.61 3.29
C GLU A 211 6.95 3.67 4.39
N CYS A 212 8.11 4.11 4.91
CA CYS A 212 8.21 5.22 5.86
C CYS A 212 7.67 6.53 5.25
N VAL A 213 7.99 6.81 3.98
CA VAL A 213 7.41 7.97 3.29
C VAL A 213 5.88 7.86 3.27
N LYS A 214 5.31 6.70 2.93
CA LYS A 214 3.85 6.48 2.92
C LYS A 214 3.22 6.56 4.32
N LEU A 215 3.94 6.16 5.36
CA LEU A 215 3.50 6.22 6.76
C LEU A 215 3.39 7.66 7.26
N PHE A 216 4.37 8.50 6.95
CA PHE A 216 4.49 9.83 7.56
C PHE A 216 4.15 11.00 6.63
N HIS A 217 4.10 10.78 5.32
CA HIS A 217 3.64 11.77 4.36
C HIS A 217 2.11 11.71 4.18
N ASN A 218 1.40 11.89 5.28
CA ASN A 218 -0.07 11.91 5.30
C ASN A 218 -0.62 12.82 6.41
N GLU A 219 -1.92 13.10 6.33
CA GLU A 219 -2.61 14.03 7.24
C GLU A 219 -2.75 13.51 8.68
N LYS A 220 -2.49 12.23 8.93
CA LYS A 220 -2.55 11.59 10.25
C LYS A 220 -1.18 11.11 10.73
N SER A 221 -0.10 11.74 10.25
CA SER A 221 1.27 11.30 10.46
C SER A 221 1.64 11.12 11.94
N TYR A 222 1.17 12.01 12.83
CA TYR A 222 1.42 11.86 14.26
C TYR A 222 0.68 10.65 14.85
N ARG A 223 -0.56 10.39 14.45
CA ARG A 223 -1.29 9.21 14.91
C ARG A 223 -0.65 7.90 14.43
N VAL A 224 -0.07 7.90 13.24
CA VAL A 224 0.74 6.76 12.76
C VAL A 224 1.97 6.56 13.65
N PHE A 225 2.66 7.63 14.02
CA PHE A 225 3.81 7.57 14.95
C PHE A 225 3.42 6.96 16.30
N GLU A 226 2.34 7.46 16.92
CA GLU A 226 1.83 6.90 18.19
C GLU A 226 1.54 5.41 18.06
N ARG A 227 0.85 5.02 17.00
CA ARG A 227 0.44 3.63 16.81
C ARG A 227 1.62 2.68 16.55
N LEU A 228 2.65 3.15 15.82
CA LEU A 228 3.91 2.43 15.64
C LEU A 228 4.69 2.29 16.98
N SER A 229 4.64 3.31 17.83
CA SER A 229 5.24 3.26 19.18
C SER A 229 4.53 2.25 20.06
N GLU A 230 3.20 2.30 20.15
CA GLU A 230 2.36 1.39 20.94
C GLU A 230 2.58 -0.09 20.56
N THR A 231 2.71 -0.38 19.26
CA THR A 231 2.96 -1.75 18.77
C THR A 231 4.43 -2.17 18.87
N GLY A 232 5.33 -1.23 19.16
CA GLY A 232 6.77 -1.45 19.21
C GLY A 232 7.42 -1.68 17.84
N LEU A 233 6.74 -1.28 16.75
CA LEU A 233 7.29 -1.33 15.39
C LEU A 233 8.25 -0.17 15.12
N LEU A 234 8.05 0.98 15.78
CA LEU A 234 8.83 2.20 15.56
C LEU A 234 10.34 1.98 15.77
N LYS A 235 10.73 1.19 16.75
CA LYS A 235 12.15 0.91 17.06
C LYS A 235 12.91 0.18 15.94
N PHE A 236 12.20 -0.50 15.06
CA PHE A 236 12.79 -1.18 13.88
C PHE A 236 12.96 -0.23 12.69
N LEU A 237 12.31 0.92 12.72
CA LEU A 237 12.46 1.99 11.72
C LEU A 237 13.48 3.04 12.19
N PHE A 238 13.37 3.45 13.45
CA PHE A 238 14.19 4.51 14.05
C PHE A 238 14.61 4.11 15.46
N GLN A 239 15.87 3.73 15.64
CA GLN A 239 16.37 3.13 16.89
C GLN A 239 16.47 4.09 18.07
N GLN A 240 16.55 5.40 17.86
CA GLN A 240 16.82 6.40 18.89
C GLN A 240 15.92 7.64 18.79
N THR A 241 14.62 7.44 18.79
CA THR A 241 13.64 8.54 18.80
C THR A 241 13.16 8.78 20.23
N ASN A 242 13.79 9.70 20.97
CA ASN A 242 13.48 9.94 22.39
C ASN A 242 12.69 11.23 22.65
N ASP A 243 12.79 12.25 21.78
CA ASP A 243 12.05 13.49 21.96
C ASP A 243 10.66 13.43 21.32
N SER A 244 9.73 12.84 22.07
CA SER A 244 8.33 12.68 21.61
C SER A 244 7.64 14.03 21.38
N LYS A 245 7.94 15.09 22.14
CA LYS A 245 7.33 16.43 22.00
C LYS A 245 7.77 17.13 20.71
N PHE A 246 9.06 17.06 20.38
CA PHE A 246 9.59 17.61 19.14
C PHE A 246 8.99 16.90 17.93
N ILE A 247 8.97 15.56 17.96
CA ILE A 247 8.39 14.74 16.88
C ILE A 247 6.90 15.02 16.73
N GLN A 248 6.15 15.11 17.84
CA GLN A 248 4.73 15.46 17.82
C GLN A 248 4.48 16.80 17.11
N LYS A 249 5.23 17.84 17.51
CA LYS A 249 5.11 19.17 16.89
C LYS A 249 5.42 19.15 15.40
N ALA A 250 6.49 18.47 15.00
CA ALA A 250 6.89 18.36 13.60
C ALA A 250 5.89 17.57 12.75
N LEU A 251 5.37 16.46 13.26
CA LEU A 251 4.38 15.64 12.54
C LEU A 251 2.99 16.31 12.48
N ASN A 252 2.59 17.06 13.53
CA ASN A 252 1.37 17.87 13.48
C ASN A 252 1.48 18.99 12.44
N ASN A 253 2.63 19.68 12.37
CA ASN A 253 2.90 20.65 11.31
C ASN A 253 2.89 20.00 9.90
N THR A 254 3.41 18.77 9.79
CA THR A 254 3.32 17.99 8.53
C THR A 254 1.87 17.76 8.13
N SER A 255 1.05 17.29 9.07
CA SER A 255 -0.37 17.04 8.84
C SER A 255 -1.11 18.29 8.38
N GLU A 256 -0.86 19.41 9.06
CA GLU A 256 -1.48 20.71 8.71
C GLU A 256 -1.03 21.23 7.33
N ARG A 257 0.26 21.11 7.01
CA ARG A 257 0.76 21.49 5.68
C ARG A 257 0.10 20.67 4.58
N LEU A 258 -0.02 19.36 4.76
CA LEU A 258 -0.62 18.48 3.77
C LEU A 258 -2.12 18.74 3.59
N LYS A 259 -2.87 19.01 4.67
CA LYS A 259 -4.28 19.44 4.59
C LYS A 259 -4.45 20.72 3.78
N ASN A 260 -3.47 21.63 3.87
CA ASN A 260 -3.46 22.90 3.14
C ASN A 260 -2.77 22.80 1.76
N ASN A 261 -2.60 21.59 1.21
CA ASN A 261 -1.93 21.32 -0.07
C ASN A 261 -0.49 21.89 -0.17
N LYS A 262 0.19 22.07 0.96
CA LYS A 262 1.59 22.51 1.00
C LYS A 262 2.52 21.30 0.98
N SER A 263 3.62 21.40 0.24
CA SER A 263 4.61 20.31 0.13
C SER A 263 5.35 20.05 1.45
N VAL A 264 5.64 18.80 1.68
CA VAL A 264 6.56 18.31 2.72
C VAL A 264 7.55 17.37 2.05
N THR A 265 8.85 17.59 2.25
CA THR A 265 9.86 16.74 1.63
C THR A 265 10.15 15.50 2.49
N PRO A 266 10.48 14.35 1.90
CA PRO A 266 10.96 13.20 2.66
C PRO A 266 12.17 13.53 3.52
N ALA A 267 13.10 14.39 3.04
CA ALA A 267 14.26 14.83 3.81
C ALA A 267 13.86 15.48 5.14
N PHE A 268 12.84 16.34 5.15
CA PHE A 268 12.32 16.92 6.39
C PHE A 268 11.81 15.83 7.34
N LEU A 269 11.01 14.89 6.86
CA LEU A 269 10.47 13.81 7.68
C LEU A 269 11.57 12.97 8.33
N PHE A 270 12.58 12.57 7.56
CA PHE A 270 13.70 11.79 8.11
C PHE A 270 14.55 12.61 9.08
N SER A 271 14.77 13.91 8.81
CA SER A 271 15.49 14.80 9.74
C SER A 271 14.79 14.86 11.10
N VAL A 272 13.47 14.88 11.14
CA VAL A 272 12.70 14.88 12.40
C VAL A 272 13.03 13.66 13.26
N PHE A 273 13.06 12.46 12.66
CA PHE A 273 13.34 11.22 13.40
C PHE A 273 14.81 11.05 13.77
N LEU A 274 15.73 11.62 13.02
CA LEU A 274 17.17 11.51 13.24
C LEU A 274 17.75 12.63 14.09
N TRP A 275 16.98 13.69 14.37
CA TRP A 275 17.43 14.91 15.03
C TRP A 275 18.09 14.66 16.39
N ASP A 276 17.45 13.87 17.23
CA ASP A 276 17.96 13.55 18.58
C ASP A 276 19.27 12.75 18.55
N SER A 277 19.36 11.78 17.64
CA SER A 277 20.59 11.01 17.41
C SER A 277 21.75 11.88 16.95
N GLN A 278 21.47 12.81 16.06
CA GLN A 278 22.48 13.73 15.52
C GLN A 278 22.96 14.72 16.55
N ASN A 279 22.07 15.29 17.37
CA ASN A 279 22.46 16.18 18.46
C ASN A 279 23.36 15.46 19.48
N LYS A 280 23.00 14.25 19.90
CA LYS A 280 23.84 13.43 20.80
C LYS A 280 25.22 13.15 20.20
N TYR A 281 25.29 12.91 18.91
CA TYR A 281 26.57 12.72 18.22
C TYR A 281 27.42 14.00 18.24
N PHE A 282 26.87 15.16 17.93
CA PHE A 282 27.57 16.44 17.97
C PHE A 282 28.02 16.79 19.39
N ASP A 283 27.23 16.53 20.42
CA ASP A 283 27.62 16.76 21.81
C ASP A 283 28.78 15.88 22.25
N LYS A 284 28.83 14.63 21.80
CA LYS A 284 29.99 13.76 22.01
C LYS A 284 31.24 14.27 21.32
N LEU A 285 31.14 14.78 20.10
CA LEU A 285 32.27 15.37 19.38
C LEU A 285 32.78 16.63 20.09
N LYS A 286 31.89 17.53 20.53
CA LYS A 286 32.24 18.73 21.27
C LYS A 286 32.97 18.41 22.58
N LYS A 287 32.57 17.37 23.30
CA LYS A 287 33.23 16.91 24.53
C LYS A 287 34.63 16.35 24.23
N ARG A 288 34.80 15.57 23.18
CA ARG A 288 36.11 15.05 22.75
C ARG A 288 37.10 16.14 22.38
N ASN A 289 36.65 17.17 21.66
CA ASN A 289 37.51 18.30 21.25
C ASN A 289 37.85 19.29 22.40
N LYS A 290 37.18 19.17 23.56
CA LYS A 290 37.51 19.97 24.76
C LYS A 290 38.44 19.24 25.73
N SER A 291 38.67 17.94 25.51
CA SER A 291 39.59 17.10 26.33
C SER A 291 40.95 16.86 25.66
N ASN A 292 41.17 17.41 24.49
CA ASN A 292 42.47 17.57 23.83
C ASN A 292 42.86 19.07 23.84
#